data_d37670ec87caa2b67aad7caf8481f279
#
_entry.id   d37670ec87caa2b67aad7caf8481f279
#
_cell.length_a   1.000
_cell.length_b   1.000
_cell.length_c   1.000
_cell.angle_alpha   90.00
_cell.angle_beta   90.00
_cell.angle_gamma   90.00
#
_symmetry.space_group_name_H-M   'P 1'
#
loop_
_entity.id
_entity.type
_entity.pdbx_description
1 polymer ?
#
loop_
_entity_poly.entity_id
_entity_poly.type
_entity_poly.pdbx_seq_one_letter_code
_entity_poly.pdbx_strand_id
1 'polypeptide(L)' 'MDVKLGRYRHFKGNEYEVLFVAKHSETLEELVVYRALYGEGEVWVRPLSMWLETVTRDGVTVPRFSYIGE' A
#
# COMPACT_ATOMS: atom_id res chain seq x y z
N MET A 1 -11.02 2.94 8.61
CA MET A 1 -9.82 3.77 8.37
C MET A 1 -9.57 3.81 6.88
N ASP A 2 -9.37 4.99 6.35
CA ASP A 2 -9.28 5.18 4.90
C ASP A 2 -7.86 5.36 4.44
N VAL A 3 -7.54 4.72 3.31
CA VAL A 3 -6.27 4.92 2.62
C VAL A 3 -6.57 5.84 1.45
N LYS A 4 -5.80 6.93 1.32
CA LYS A 4 -5.97 7.82 0.18
C LYS A 4 -5.57 7.11 -1.10
N LEU A 5 -6.32 7.34 -2.16
CA LEU A 5 -5.92 6.89 -3.49
C LEU A 5 -4.79 7.78 -3.99
N GLY A 6 -3.89 7.22 -4.79
CA GLY A 6 -2.77 7.95 -5.32
C GLY A 6 -1.46 7.22 -5.12
N ARG A 7 -0.35 7.97 -5.19
CA ARG A 7 0.97 7.36 -5.17
C ARG A 7 1.53 7.24 -3.76
N TYR A 8 2.20 6.12 -3.54
CA TYR A 8 2.88 5.82 -2.28
C TYR A 8 4.28 5.35 -2.57
N ARG A 9 5.19 5.58 -1.62
CA ARG A 9 6.55 5.04 -1.69
C ARG A 9 6.71 4.00 -0.59
N HIS A 10 7.16 2.80 -0.99
CA HIS A 10 7.53 1.75 -0.05
C HIS A 10 8.83 2.16 0.64
N PHE A 11 9.00 1.74 1.91
CA PHE A 11 10.20 2.13 2.68
C PHE A 11 11.50 1.70 1.99
N LYS A 12 11.47 0.73 1.09
CA LYS A 12 12.63 0.32 0.31
C LYS A 12 12.83 1.15 -0.96
N GLY A 13 11.96 2.12 -1.24
CA GLY A 13 12.14 3.08 -2.31
C GLY A 13 11.25 2.90 -3.52
N ASN A 14 10.67 1.73 -3.75
CA ASN A 14 9.79 1.51 -4.88
C ASN A 14 8.47 2.26 -4.70
N GLU A 15 7.88 2.69 -5.81
CA GLU A 15 6.64 3.46 -5.79
C GLU A 15 5.49 2.65 -6.34
N TYR A 16 4.29 2.95 -5.83
CA TYR A 16 3.06 2.25 -6.16
C TYR A 16 1.93 3.25 -6.23
N GLU A 17 0.89 2.90 -6.99
CA GLU A 17 -0.33 3.69 -7.06
C GLU A 17 -1.47 2.89 -6.47
N VAL A 18 -2.14 3.43 -5.45
CA VAL A 18 -3.35 2.83 -4.89
C VAL A 18 -4.51 3.19 -5.81
N LEU A 19 -5.15 2.18 -6.37
CA LEU A 19 -6.24 2.34 -7.32
C LEU A 19 -7.60 2.31 -6.63
N PHE A 20 -7.76 1.39 -5.69
CA PHE A 20 -9.03 1.17 -4.99
C PHE A 20 -8.77 0.59 -3.63
N VAL A 21 -9.77 0.70 -2.75
CA VAL A 21 -9.86 -0.14 -1.56
C VAL A 21 -11.11 -0.97 -1.77
N ALA A 22 -10.94 -2.30 -1.76
CA ALA A 22 -12.02 -3.24 -2.04
C ALA A 22 -12.23 -4.16 -0.85
N LYS A 23 -13.27 -5.00 -0.91
CA LYS A 23 -13.53 -5.99 0.14
C LYS A 23 -13.35 -7.38 -0.43
N HIS A 24 -12.77 -8.26 0.37
CA HIS A 24 -12.72 -9.68 0.05
C HIS A 24 -14.16 -10.19 0.03
N SER A 25 -14.54 -10.87 -1.04
CA SER A 25 -15.94 -11.26 -1.23
C SER A 25 -16.46 -12.25 -0.18
N GLU A 26 -15.58 -13.01 0.45
CA GLU A 26 -16.00 -14.00 1.44
C GLU A 26 -15.81 -13.52 2.87
N THR A 27 -14.66 -12.93 3.18
CA THR A 27 -14.33 -12.52 4.54
C THR A 27 -14.75 -11.10 4.86
N LEU A 28 -15.01 -10.28 3.82
CA LEU A 28 -15.29 -8.86 3.93
C LEU A 28 -14.10 -8.05 4.45
N GLU A 29 -12.93 -8.65 4.46
CA GLU A 29 -11.70 -7.95 4.82
C GLU A 29 -11.41 -6.87 3.78
N GLU A 30 -10.96 -5.70 4.24
CA GLU A 30 -10.61 -4.64 3.32
C GLU A 30 -9.24 -4.89 2.69
N LEU A 31 -9.17 -4.70 1.38
CA LEU A 31 -7.97 -4.98 0.58
C LEU A 31 -7.58 -3.71 -0.18
N VAL A 32 -6.29 -3.39 -0.18
CA VAL A 32 -5.77 -2.31 -1.00
C VAL A 32 -5.40 -2.88 -2.36
N VAL A 33 -5.97 -2.33 -3.43
CA VAL A 33 -5.65 -2.69 -4.80
C VAL A 33 -4.69 -1.65 -5.34
N TYR A 34 -3.50 -2.07 -5.74
CA TYR A 34 -2.45 -1.13 -6.10
C TYR A 34 -1.64 -1.63 -7.29
N ARG A 35 -1.05 -0.67 -8.02
CA ARG A 35 -0.22 -0.96 -9.19
C ARG A 35 1.22 -0.61 -8.90
N ALA A 36 2.14 -1.47 -9.30
CA ALA A 36 3.56 -1.15 -9.25
C ALA A 36 3.87 -0.09 -10.31
N LEU A 37 4.62 0.94 -9.92
CA LEU A 37 5.06 1.99 -10.83
C LEU A 37 6.48 1.69 -11.31
N TYR A 38 6.76 0.41 -11.52
CA TYR A 38 8.01 -0.08 -12.06
C TYR A 38 7.73 -1.41 -12.76
N GLY A 39 8.72 -1.89 -13.52
CA GLY A 39 8.58 -3.15 -14.23
C GLY A 39 7.42 -3.09 -15.21
N GLU A 40 6.56 -4.09 -15.19
CA GLU A 40 5.44 -4.19 -16.11
C GLU A 40 4.15 -3.57 -15.55
N GLY A 41 4.22 -2.93 -14.39
CA GLY A 41 3.07 -2.25 -13.81
C GLY A 41 1.97 -3.21 -13.37
N GLU A 42 2.35 -4.32 -12.79
CA GLU A 42 1.36 -5.30 -12.35
C GLU A 42 0.49 -4.76 -11.24
N VAL A 43 -0.75 -5.25 -11.17
CA VAL A 43 -1.71 -4.86 -10.14
C VAL A 43 -1.81 -5.99 -9.13
N TRP A 44 -1.68 -5.64 -7.86
CA TRP A 44 -1.75 -6.60 -6.75
C TRP A 44 -2.74 -6.13 -5.71
N VAL A 45 -3.07 -7.03 -4.78
CA VAL A 45 -3.88 -6.69 -3.61
C VAL A 45 -3.12 -7.06 -2.35
N ARG A 46 -3.37 -6.29 -1.28
CA ARG A 46 -2.76 -6.52 0.03
C ARG A 46 -3.79 -6.15 1.09
N PRO A 47 -3.93 -6.93 2.16
CA PRO A 47 -4.84 -6.55 3.25
C PRO A 47 -4.51 -5.15 3.76
N LEU A 48 -5.56 -4.36 4.02
CA LEU A 48 -5.40 -2.99 4.51
C LEU A 48 -4.56 -2.96 5.78
N SER A 49 -4.78 -3.91 6.69
CA SER A 49 -4.01 -3.98 7.93
C SER A 49 -2.51 -4.11 7.66
N MET A 50 -2.13 -4.85 6.62
CA MET A 50 -0.71 -4.99 6.25
C MET A 50 -0.19 -3.75 5.55
N TRP A 51 -1.04 -3.06 4.79
CA TRP A 51 -0.66 -1.81 4.12
C TRP A 51 -0.28 -0.73 5.14
N LEU A 52 -0.99 -0.72 6.27
CA LEU A 52 -0.81 0.29 7.32
C LEU A 52 0.30 -0.05 8.32
N GLU A 53 0.97 -1.19 8.16
CA GLU A 53 2.03 -1.59 9.08
C GLU A 53 3.21 -0.64 9.03
N THR A 54 3.91 -0.56 10.16
CA THR A 54 5.16 0.19 10.24
C THR A 54 6.33 -0.79 10.24
N VAL A 55 7.50 -0.26 9.91
CA VAL A 55 8.75 -1.03 9.89
C VAL A 55 9.75 -0.31 10.77
N THR A 56 10.43 -1.04 11.64
CA THR A 56 11.45 -0.47 12.51
C THR A 56 12.82 -0.93 12.02
N ARG A 57 13.71 0.04 11.74
CA ARG A 57 15.07 -0.23 11.31
C ARG A 57 16.00 0.72 12.04
N ASP A 58 17.04 0.17 12.64
CA ASP A 58 18.07 0.95 13.38
C ASP A 58 17.43 1.89 14.41
N GLY A 59 16.39 1.39 15.08
CA GLY A 59 15.70 2.16 16.10
C GLY A 59 14.73 3.21 15.57
N VAL A 60 14.58 3.31 14.25
CA VAL A 60 13.66 4.27 13.63
C VAL A 60 12.46 3.52 13.06
N THR A 61 11.26 3.97 13.43
CA THR A 61 10.01 3.38 12.95
C THR A 61 9.43 4.27 11.86
N VAL A 62 9.17 3.68 10.70
CA VAL A 62 8.60 4.37 9.54
C VAL A 62 7.43 3.59 8.99
N PRO A 63 6.46 4.25 8.32
CA PRO A 63 5.40 3.53 7.63
C PRO A 63 5.98 2.64 6.54
N ARG A 64 5.37 1.46 6.35
CA ARG A 64 5.75 0.59 5.25
C ARG A 64 5.54 1.30 3.91
N PHE A 65 4.43 2.03 3.78
CA PHE A 65 4.10 2.84 2.60
C PHE A 65 3.79 4.26 3.05
N SER A 66 4.38 5.23 2.37
CA SER A 66 4.17 6.65 2.67
C SER A 66 3.51 7.32 1.48
N TYR A 67 2.42 8.07 1.73
CA TYR A 67 1.71 8.80 0.69
C TYR A 67 2.61 9.91 0.13
N ILE A 68 2.72 9.99 -1.18
CA ILE A 68 3.57 11.01 -1.83
C ILE A 68 2.80 11.88 -2.83
N GLY A 69 1.50 11.67 -2.97
CA GLY A 69 0.66 12.53 -3.81
C GLY A 69 -0.15 11.77 -4.83
N GLU A 70 -0.90 12.50 -5.58
CA GLU A 70 -1.76 11.92 -6.62
C GLU A 70 -1.04 11.73 -7.95
#